data_c4df040ffa591b35fe313deccfc665bc
#
_entry.id   c4df040ffa591b35fe313deccfc665bc
#
_cell.length_a   1.000
_cell.length_b   1.000
_cell.length_c   1.000
_cell.angle_alpha   90.00
_cell.angle_beta   90.00
_cell.angle_gamma   90.00
#
_symmetry.space_group_name_H-M   'P 1'
#
loop_
_entity.id
_entity.type
_entity.pdbx_description
1 polymer ?
#
loop_
_entity_poly.entity_id
_entity_poly.type
_entity_poly.pdbx_seq_one_letter_code
_entity_poly.pdbx_strand_id
1 'polypeptide(L)' 'MFTRILTAIARAFGGHARRESRERTLLLRMCLGDGDTVERLIAGERSRNAGISEAEACRRAIQAIQRDNR' A
#
# COMPACT_ATOMS: atom_id res chain seq x y z
N MET A 1 8.89 -16.69 -15.14
CA MET A 1 7.67 -17.05 -15.38
C MET A 1 6.97 -17.64 -14.27
N PHE A 2 7.47 -18.57 -13.54
CA PHE A 2 6.76 -19.07 -12.41
C PHE A 2 6.45 -17.98 -11.46
N THR A 3 7.35 -17.12 -11.26
CA THR A 3 7.14 -16.03 -10.34
C THR A 3 5.91 -15.28 -10.69
N ARG A 4 5.71 -15.07 -11.94
CA ARG A 4 4.62 -14.36 -12.36
C ARG A 4 3.35 -15.10 -12.11
N ILE A 5 3.32 -16.38 -12.29
CA ILE A 5 2.14 -17.15 -12.05
C ILE A 5 1.79 -17.12 -10.57
N LEU A 6 2.81 -17.25 -9.75
CA LEU A 6 2.56 -17.22 -8.32
C LEU A 6 2.02 -15.87 -7.88
N THR A 7 2.54 -14.86 -8.49
CA THR A 7 2.08 -13.54 -8.15
C THR A 7 0.61 -13.37 -8.50
N ALA A 8 0.23 -13.92 -9.63
CA ALA A 8 -1.15 -13.80 -10.04
C ALA A 8 -2.06 -14.53 -9.07
N ILE A 9 -1.64 -15.67 -8.61
CA ILE A 9 -2.44 -16.42 -7.68
C ILE A 9 -2.56 -15.68 -6.36
N ALA A 10 -1.46 -15.17 -5.90
CA ALA A 10 -1.47 -14.43 -4.65
C ALA A 10 -2.37 -13.23 -4.78
N ARG A 11 -2.37 -12.62 -5.93
CA ARG A 11 -3.18 -11.48 -6.13
C ARG A 11 -4.64 -11.84 -6.13
N ALA A 12 -4.98 -12.99 -6.66
CA ALA A 12 -6.35 -13.42 -6.68
C ALA A 12 -6.86 -13.60 -5.26
N PHE A 13 -6.07 -14.19 -4.42
CA PHE A 13 -6.48 -14.36 -3.05
C PHE A 13 -6.53 -13.02 -2.38
N GLY A 14 -5.50 -12.25 -2.54
CA GLY A 14 -5.48 -10.95 -1.94
C GLY A 14 -6.62 -10.13 -2.43
N GLY A 15 -6.93 -10.32 -3.68
CA GLY A 15 -7.97 -9.55 -4.26
C GLY A 15 -9.27 -9.68 -3.57
N HIS A 16 -9.65 -10.87 -3.28
CA HIS A 16 -10.94 -10.99 -2.68
C HIS A 16 -10.85 -10.79 -1.19
N ALA A 17 -9.69 -10.88 -0.68
CA ALA A 17 -9.56 -10.69 0.73
C ALA A 17 -9.69 -9.26 1.07
N ARG A 18 -9.71 -8.42 0.09
CA ARG A 18 -9.57 -7.22 0.43
C ARG A 18 -10.33 -6.31 0.06
N ARG A 19 -10.92 -5.86 0.68
CA ARG A 19 -11.43 -4.76 0.65
C ARG A 19 -10.41 -3.85 0.85
N GLU A 20 -9.98 -3.14 -0.05
CA GLU A 20 -9.04 -2.14 0.12
C GLU A 20 -9.57 -1.09 1.01
N SER A 21 -8.80 -0.71 1.95
CA SER A 21 -9.22 0.32 2.86
C SER A 21 -9.28 1.65 2.12
N ARG A 22 -10.00 2.57 2.70
CA ARG A 22 -10.11 3.87 2.13
C ARG A 22 -8.76 4.50 2.08
N GLU A 23 -7.97 4.30 3.11
CA GLU A 23 -6.65 4.88 3.18
C GLU A 23 -5.77 4.39 2.04
N ARG A 24 -5.87 3.09 1.72
CA ARG A 24 -5.06 2.57 0.64
C ARG A 24 -5.50 3.15 -0.69
N THR A 25 -6.79 3.26 -0.89
CA THR A 25 -7.32 3.83 -2.13
C THR A 25 -6.88 5.28 -2.29
N LEU A 26 -6.93 6.02 -1.21
CA LEU A 26 -6.53 7.42 -1.25
C LEU A 26 -5.04 7.53 -1.54
N LEU A 27 -4.23 6.68 -0.89
CA LEU A 27 -2.80 6.70 -1.12
C LEU A 27 -2.48 6.37 -2.57
N LEU A 28 -3.17 5.39 -3.13
CA LEU A 28 -2.95 5.02 -4.51
C LEU A 28 -3.26 6.19 -5.42
N ARG A 29 -4.32 6.91 -5.11
CA ARG A 29 -4.68 8.06 -5.91
C ARG A 29 -3.62 9.15 -5.81
N MET A 30 -3.07 9.35 -4.63
CA MET A 30 -2.04 10.34 -4.45
C MET A 30 -0.76 9.96 -5.17
N CYS A 31 -0.57 8.66 -5.41
CA CYS A 31 0.59 8.17 -6.14
C CYS A 31 0.28 8.01 -7.62
N LEU A 32 -0.81 8.60 -8.07
CA LEU A 32 -1.20 8.58 -9.48
C LEU A 32 -1.37 7.18 -10.02
N GLY A 33 -1.86 6.29 -9.18
CA GLY A 33 -2.13 4.92 -9.60
C GLY A 33 -0.95 4.00 -9.60
N ASP A 34 0.19 4.46 -9.11
CA ASP A 34 1.40 3.65 -9.11
C ASP A 34 1.41 2.73 -7.88
N GLY A 35 0.96 1.49 -8.09
CA GLY A 35 0.86 0.55 -6.99
C GLY A 35 2.21 0.19 -6.38
N ASP A 36 3.27 0.17 -7.19
CA ASP A 36 4.58 -0.14 -6.66
C ASP A 36 5.02 0.91 -5.65
N THR A 37 4.75 2.16 -5.93
CA THR A 37 5.09 3.21 -5.01
C THR A 37 4.28 3.07 -3.73
N VAL A 38 3.00 2.73 -3.86
CA VAL A 38 2.15 2.54 -2.69
C VAL A 38 2.73 1.43 -1.81
N GLU A 39 3.11 0.30 -2.41
CA GLU A 39 3.63 -0.80 -1.65
C GLU A 39 4.93 -0.42 -0.94
N ARG A 40 5.75 0.33 -1.62
CA ARG A 40 7.02 0.76 -1.05
C ARG A 40 6.81 1.68 0.14
N LEU A 41 5.86 2.58 0.02
CA LEU A 41 5.57 3.51 1.10
C LEU A 41 5.00 2.78 2.31
N ILE A 42 4.11 1.83 2.06
CA ILE A 42 3.53 1.06 3.13
C ILE A 42 4.62 0.25 3.84
N ALA A 43 5.48 -0.39 3.06
CA ALA A 43 6.55 -1.19 3.64
C ALA A 43 7.48 -0.32 4.48
N GLY A 44 7.75 0.88 4.00
CA GLY A 44 8.60 1.79 4.75
C GLY A 44 8.01 2.17 6.08
N GLU A 45 6.71 2.45 6.09
CA GLU A 45 6.06 2.81 7.34
C GLU A 45 6.03 1.66 8.32
N ARG A 46 5.77 0.46 7.83
CA ARG A 46 5.71 -0.71 8.69
C ARG A 46 7.10 -1.09 9.19
N SER A 47 8.10 -0.77 8.42
CA SER A 47 9.47 -1.03 8.84
C SER A 47 9.84 -0.15 10.02
N ARG A 48 9.38 1.09 10.00
CA ARG A 48 9.67 2.01 11.07
C ARG A 48 8.76 1.81 12.27
N ASN A 49 7.57 1.27 12.05
CA ASN A 49 6.60 1.10 13.11
C ASN A 49 6.06 -0.31 13.07
N ALA A 50 6.85 -1.23 13.60
CA ALA A 50 6.44 -2.63 13.56
C ALA A 50 5.12 -2.80 14.28
N GLY A 51 4.28 -3.60 13.70
CA GLY A 51 3.02 -3.89 14.33
C GLY A 51 1.85 -3.03 13.92
N ILE A 52 2.08 -1.98 13.16
CA ILE A 52 0.95 -1.16 12.74
C ILE A 52 0.22 -1.88 11.61
N SER A 53 -1.05 -1.58 11.48
CA SER A 53 -1.86 -2.18 10.44
C SER A 53 -1.55 -1.53 9.10
N GLU A 54 -2.01 -2.16 8.04
CA GLU A 54 -1.82 -1.59 6.72
C GLU A 54 -2.55 -0.27 6.60
N ALA A 55 -3.74 -0.17 7.17
CA ALA A 55 -4.49 1.07 7.11
C ALA A 55 -3.74 2.19 7.81
N GLU A 56 -3.13 1.88 8.95
CA GLU A 56 -2.37 2.88 9.67
C GLU A 56 -1.13 3.28 8.87
N ALA A 57 -0.48 2.29 8.23
CA ALA A 57 0.69 2.58 7.42
C ALA A 57 0.31 3.50 6.26
N CYS A 58 -0.83 3.25 5.65
CA CYS A 58 -1.30 4.10 4.55
C CYS A 58 -1.57 5.50 5.05
N ARG A 59 -2.18 5.62 6.21
CA ARG A 59 -2.49 6.93 6.78
C ARG A 59 -1.22 7.73 7.04
N ARG A 60 -0.20 7.06 7.58
CA ARG A 60 1.06 7.74 7.85
C ARG A 60 1.75 8.15 6.57
N ALA A 61 1.68 7.30 5.54
CA ALA A 61 2.27 7.65 4.25
C ALA A 61 1.57 8.85 3.65
N ILE A 62 0.25 8.89 3.77
CA ILE A 62 -0.51 10.02 3.24
C ILE A 62 -0.09 11.30 3.96
N GLN A 63 0.05 11.23 5.26
CA GLN A 63 0.45 12.40 6.04
C GLN A 63 1.84 12.87 5.64
N ALA A 64 2.73 11.92 5.37
CA ALA A 64 4.09 12.28 4.98
C ALA A 64 4.09 12.99 3.63
N ILE A 65 3.28 12.51 2.70
CA ILE A 65 3.21 13.13 1.39
C ILE A 65 2.64 14.53 1.52
N GLN A 66 1.59 14.68 2.31
CA GLN A 66 0.98 15.97 2.49
C GLN A 66 1.94 16.96 3.13
N ARG A 67 2.73 16.46 4.05
CA ARG A 67 3.69 17.31 4.72
C ARG A 67 4.76 17.77 3.75
N ASP A 68 5.21 16.85 2.89
CA ASP A 68 6.24 17.20 1.94
C ASP A 68 5.77 18.14 0.87
N ASN A 69 4.50 18.14 0.59
CA ASN A 69 3.96 18.98 -0.45
C ASN A 69 3.53 20.37 0.00
N ARG A 70 3.84 20.72 1.22
CA ARG A 70 3.46 22.04 1.66
C ARG A 70 4.47 23.07 1.32
#